data_8519da88bc3d0bbfec5149825438452c
#
_entry.id   8519da88bc3d0bbfec5149825438452c
#
_cell.length_a   1.000
_cell.length_b   1.000
_cell.length_c   1.000
_cell.angle_alpha   90.00
_cell.angle_beta   90.00
_cell.angle_gamma   90.00
#
_symmetry.space_group_name_H-M   'P 1'
#
loop_
_entity.id
_entity.type
_entity.pdbx_description
1 polymer ?
#
loop_
_entity_poly.entity_id
_entity_poly.type
_entity_poly.pdbx_seq_one_letter_code
_entity_poly.pdbx_strand_id
1 'polypeptide(L)'
;ASTITTNVIKGTDIPPGAGTPNDNHIAVGNDGKIVSVVNTVIRVHNDTGKVIKAFTLENFALNPNIKKDPIPTRNRTYDPRVVYDPYTDRYIVLYMHGTTDKTSFIVVGFSSSNDPTKPWYVYKVPGTPIQDTVWSDYPIVSQTKEDLFFTVNLLHNGSSWEEGFVEAVIWQLNKDDGYRGDTLNKNFFHNIKYDGVSI
;
A
#
# COMPACT_ATOMS: atom_id res chain seq x y z
N ALA A 1 -31.22 22.75 -9.21
CA ALA A 1 -30.58 21.45 -9.34
C ALA A 1 -29.29 21.66 -10.14
N SER A 2 -28.13 21.42 -9.54
CA SER A 2 -26.86 21.46 -10.25
C SER A 2 -26.76 20.20 -11.13
N THR A 3 -26.58 20.42 -12.44
CA THR A 3 -26.34 19.31 -13.37
C THR A 3 -24.93 18.76 -13.08
N ILE A 4 -24.85 17.54 -12.60
CA ILE A 4 -23.57 16.83 -12.49
C ILE A 4 -23.15 16.48 -13.92
N THR A 5 -22.18 17.18 -14.46
CA THR A 5 -21.55 16.80 -15.74
C THR A 5 -20.62 15.64 -15.44
N THR A 6 -21.05 14.42 -15.77
CA THR A 6 -20.20 13.24 -15.61
C THR A 6 -19.25 13.12 -16.79
N ASN A 7 -18.00 13.53 -16.60
CA ASN A 7 -16.94 13.06 -17.49
C ASN A 7 -16.64 11.60 -17.11
N VAL A 8 -16.93 10.68 -18.01
CA VAL A 8 -16.53 9.28 -17.83
C VAL A 8 -15.04 9.17 -18.09
N ILE A 9 -14.28 8.93 -17.02
CA ILE A 9 -12.86 8.68 -17.09
C ILE A 9 -12.67 7.17 -17.18
N LYS A 10 -11.96 6.70 -18.21
CA LYS A 10 -11.59 5.29 -18.29
C LYS A 10 -10.67 4.94 -17.13
N GLY A 11 -11.11 4.01 -16.29
CA GLY A 11 -10.32 3.50 -15.16
C GLY A 11 -9.05 2.78 -15.61
N THR A 12 -8.31 2.26 -14.64
CA THR A 12 -7.10 1.49 -14.88
C THR A 12 -7.45 0.08 -15.35
N ASP A 13 -7.00 -0.30 -16.56
CA ASP A 13 -7.10 -1.68 -17.03
C ASP A 13 -6.10 -2.56 -16.27
N ILE A 14 -6.47 -3.82 -16.04
CA ILE A 14 -5.54 -4.84 -15.54
C ILE A 14 -4.49 -5.10 -16.62
N PRO A 15 -3.19 -5.04 -16.29
CA PRO A 15 -2.16 -5.38 -17.28
C PRO A 15 -2.28 -6.83 -17.74
N PRO A 16 -1.90 -7.14 -19.00
CA PRO A 16 -1.81 -8.51 -19.46
C PRO A 16 -0.94 -9.36 -18.51
N GLY A 17 -1.45 -10.51 -18.07
CA GLY A 17 -0.74 -11.41 -17.14
C GLY A 17 -0.90 -11.07 -15.65
N ALA A 18 -1.55 -9.97 -15.30
CA ALA A 18 -2.00 -9.73 -13.93
C ALA A 18 -3.23 -10.61 -13.65
N GLY A 19 -3.20 -11.27 -12.50
CA GLY A 19 -4.30 -12.14 -12.07
C GLY A 19 -5.53 -11.36 -11.60
N THR A 20 -6.62 -12.07 -11.40
CA THR A 20 -7.79 -11.63 -10.63
C THR A 20 -7.62 -12.05 -9.16
N PRO A 21 -8.19 -11.32 -8.21
CA PRO A 21 -9.02 -10.12 -8.32
C PRO A 21 -8.23 -8.84 -8.64
N ASN A 22 -8.96 -7.75 -8.98
CA ASN A 22 -8.36 -6.47 -9.40
C ASN A 22 -7.83 -5.65 -8.22
N ASP A 23 -8.46 -5.79 -7.06
CA ASP A 23 -8.16 -5.07 -5.80
C ASP A 23 -7.90 -3.58 -6.02
N ASN A 24 -8.85 -2.94 -6.70
CA ASN A 24 -8.73 -1.54 -7.08
C ASN A 24 -8.94 -0.61 -5.88
N HIS A 25 -8.13 0.45 -5.81
CA HIS A 25 -8.29 1.53 -4.87
C HIS A 25 -7.94 2.88 -5.52
N ILE A 26 -8.40 3.99 -4.94
CA ILE A 26 -8.24 5.33 -5.52
C ILE A 26 -8.04 6.36 -4.42
N ALA A 27 -7.23 7.38 -4.70
CA ALA A 27 -7.10 8.59 -3.89
C ALA A 27 -7.09 9.83 -4.79
N VAL A 28 -7.74 10.89 -4.34
CA VAL A 28 -7.84 12.17 -5.06
C VAL A 28 -7.27 13.27 -4.20
N GLY A 29 -6.32 14.03 -4.75
CA GLY A 29 -5.70 15.16 -4.08
C GLY A 29 -6.48 16.47 -4.25
N ASN A 30 -6.08 17.48 -3.50
CA ASN A 30 -6.72 18.80 -3.51
C ASN A 30 -6.64 19.49 -4.87
N ASP A 31 -5.62 19.21 -5.68
CA ASP A 31 -5.43 19.73 -7.02
C ASP A 31 -6.14 18.91 -8.12
N GLY A 32 -6.96 17.95 -7.72
CA GLY A 32 -7.71 17.07 -8.62
C GLY A 32 -6.90 15.94 -9.26
N LYS A 33 -5.60 15.80 -8.95
CA LYS A 33 -4.83 14.62 -9.39
C LYS A 33 -5.34 13.36 -8.71
N ILE A 34 -5.39 12.28 -9.48
CA ILE A 34 -5.90 10.99 -9.04
C ILE A 34 -4.75 9.98 -9.06
N VAL A 35 -4.54 9.29 -7.96
CA VAL A 35 -3.71 8.09 -7.93
C VAL A 35 -4.64 6.89 -7.87
N SER A 36 -4.62 6.05 -8.89
CA SER A 36 -5.39 4.81 -8.96
C SER A 36 -4.46 3.60 -8.93
N VAL A 37 -4.86 2.58 -8.21
CA VAL A 37 -4.11 1.33 -8.09
C VAL A 37 -4.99 0.15 -8.43
N VAL A 38 -4.41 -0.83 -9.09
CA VAL A 38 -4.97 -2.17 -9.30
C VAL A 38 -3.82 -3.17 -9.21
N ASN A 39 -4.11 -4.42 -9.01
CA ASN A 39 -3.10 -5.48 -9.18
C ASN A 39 -2.60 -5.47 -10.63
N THR A 40 -1.40 -5.14 -10.95
CA THR A 40 -0.15 -4.86 -10.24
C THR A 40 0.42 -3.48 -10.65
N VAL A 41 -0.41 -2.46 -10.77
CA VAL A 41 -0.10 -1.15 -11.38
C VAL A 41 -0.57 0.01 -10.51
N ILE A 42 0.23 1.07 -10.48
CA ILE A 42 -0.11 2.40 -9.97
C ILE A 42 -0.19 3.34 -11.16
N ARG A 43 -1.25 4.11 -11.28
CA ARG A 43 -1.39 5.18 -12.28
C ARG A 43 -1.70 6.51 -11.63
N VAL A 44 -1.04 7.55 -12.14
CA VAL A 44 -1.32 8.94 -11.80
C VAL A 44 -2.08 9.56 -12.97
N HIS A 45 -3.22 10.15 -12.68
CA HIS A 45 -4.03 10.89 -13.64
C HIS A 45 -4.04 12.37 -13.25
N ASN A 46 -4.16 13.25 -14.24
CA ASN A 46 -4.47 14.64 -13.99
C ASN A 46 -5.97 14.83 -13.66
N ASP A 47 -6.38 16.05 -13.39
CA ASP A 47 -7.75 16.46 -13.08
C ASP A 47 -8.77 16.19 -14.21
N THR A 48 -8.30 15.99 -15.44
CA THR A 48 -9.13 15.59 -16.58
C THR A 48 -9.18 14.08 -16.80
N GLY A 49 -8.52 13.29 -15.94
CA GLY A 49 -8.47 11.83 -15.99
C GLY A 49 -7.45 11.25 -16.96
N LYS A 50 -6.63 12.08 -17.62
CA LYS A 50 -5.55 11.60 -18.48
C LYS A 50 -4.44 10.99 -17.63
N VAL A 51 -3.99 9.78 -17.97
CA VAL A 51 -2.81 9.18 -17.33
C VAL A 51 -1.57 10.00 -17.68
N ILE A 52 -0.88 10.48 -16.66
CA ILE A 52 0.35 11.29 -16.79
C ILE A 52 1.59 10.54 -16.29
N LYS A 53 1.42 9.49 -15.49
CA LYS A 53 2.49 8.58 -15.07
C LYS A 53 1.94 7.22 -14.70
N ALA A 54 2.73 6.18 -14.89
CA ALA A 54 2.39 4.82 -14.48
C ALA A 54 3.63 4.08 -13.97
N PHE A 55 3.42 3.17 -13.03
CA PHE A 55 4.44 2.27 -12.48
C PHE A 55 3.85 0.87 -12.37
N THR A 56 4.64 -0.16 -12.59
CA THR A 56 4.34 -1.45 -11.98
C THR A 56 4.67 -1.38 -10.48
N LEU A 57 4.02 -2.20 -9.64
CA LEU A 57 4.35 -2.26 -8.21
C LEU A 57 5.82 -2.63 -8.01
N GLU A 58 6.34 -3.55 -8.83
CA GLU A 58 7.75 -3.94 -8.80
C GLU A 58 8.68 -2.75 -9.10
N ASN A 59 8.42 -1.99 -10.16
CA ASN A 59 9.24 -0.84 -10.54
C ASN A 59 9.10 0.34 -9.57
N PHE A 60 7.95 0.47 -8.92
CA PHE A 60 7.77 1.46 -7.86
C PHE A 60 8.70 1.19 -6.67
N ALA A 61 8.89 -0.08 -6.32
CA ALA A 61 9.81 -0.49 -5.26
C ALA A 61 11.30 -0.28 -5.60
N LEU A 62 11.65 -0.22 -6.88
CA LEU A 62 13.02 0.03 -7.34
C LEU A 62 13.42 1.52 -7.33
N ASN A 63 12.56 2.41 -6.86
CA ASN A 63 12.87 3.84 -6.83
C ASN A 63 14.19 4.09 -6.07
N PRO A 64 15.16 4.82 -6.68
CA PRO A 64 16.55 4.93 -6.20
C PRO A 64 16.73 5.61 -4.84
N ASN A 65 15.68 6.14 -4.26
CA ASN A 65 15.73 6.76 -2.92
C ASN A 65 15.79 5.73 -1.78
N ILE A 66 15.59 4.42 -2.06
CA ILE A 66 15.76 3.34 -1.09
C ILE A 66 17.18 2.79 -1.17
N LYS A 67 18.14 3.55 -0.67
CA LYS A 67 19.54 3.10 -0.71
C LYS A 67 19.94 2.10 0.36
N LYS A 68 19.12 1.90 1.40
CA LYS A 68 19.54 1.16 2.60
C LYS A 68 18.94 -0.24 2.76
N ASP A 69 17.80 -0.52 2.14
CA ASP A 69 17.16 -1.84 2.23
C ASP A 69 16.40 -2.13 0.92
N PRO A 70 17.10 -2.63 -0.10
CA PRO A 70 16.48 -2.87 -1.41
C PRO A 70 15.37 -3.92 -1.29
N ILE A 71 14.24 -3.63 -1.93
CA ILE A 71 13.15 -4.58 -2.03
C ILE A 71 13.54 -5.60 -3.12
N PRO A 72 13.54 -6.90 -2.80
CA PRO A 72 13.87 -7.93 -3.78
C PRO A 72 12.91 -7.87 -4.97
N THR A 73 13.43 -7.92 -6.17
CA THR A 73 12.65 -8.12 -7.40
C THR A 73 12.29 -9.61 -7.59
N ARG A 74 11.35 -9.91 -8.48
CA ARG A 74 10.93 -11.27 -8.88
C ARG A 74 10.00 -12.01 -7.93
N ASN A 75 9.49 -11.35 -6.88
CA ASN A 75 8.41 -11.92 -6.08
C ASN A 75 7.08 -11.27 -6.47
N ARG A 76 5.99 -11.97 -6.23
CA ARG A 76 4.65 -11.44 -6.47
C ARG A 76 4.42 -10.18 -5.65
N THR A 77 3.89 -9.13 -6.30
CA THR A 77 3.41 -7.91 -5.69
C THR A 77 1.91 -7.79 -5.94
N TYR A 78 1.12 -7.45 -4.91
CA TYR A 78 -0.34 -7.55 -4.98
C TYR A 78 -1.03 -6.67 -3.92
N ASP A 79 -2.36 -6.60 -3.95
CA ASP A 79 -3.24 -5.93 -3.02
C ASP A 79 -2.84 -4.48 -2.72
N PRO A 80 -2.71 -3.63 -3.74
CA PRO A 80 -2.32 -2.25 -3.50
C PRO A 80 -3.45 -1.45 -2.85
N ARG A 81 -3.06 -0.52 -1.95
CA ARG A 81 -3.92 0.51 -1.39
C ARG A 81 -3.27 1.88 -1.58
N VAL A 82 -4.08 2.90 -1.69
CA VAL A 82 -3.63 4.28 -1.78
C VAL A 82 -4.52 5.18 -0.95
N VAL A 83 -3.93 6.10 -0.20
CA VAL A 83 -4.66 7.15 0.52
C VAL A 83 -4.06 8.52 0.20
N TYR A 84 -4.90 9.53 0.22
CA TYR A 84 -4.50 10.92 0.21
C TYR A 84 -4.53 11.47 1.63
N ASP A 85 -3.45 12.13 2.02
CA ASP A 85 -3.32 12.81 3.30
C ASP A 85 -3.63 14.31 3.14
N PRO A 86 -4.82 14.75 3.55
CA PRO A 86 -5.21 16.16 3.39
C PRO A 86 -4.45 17.13 4.32
N TYR A 87 -3.81 16.60 5.38
CA TYR A 87 -3.07 17.45 6.34
C TYR A 87 -1.71 17.90 5.78
N THR A 88 -1.09 17.07 4.96
CA THR A 88 0.23 17.32 4.36
C THR A 88 0.16 17.54 2.85
N ASP A 89 -1.03 17.37 2.25
CA ASP A 89 -1.27 17.43 0.81
C ASP A 89 -0.38 16.43 0.05
N ARG A 90 -0.40 15.15 0.48
CA ARG A 90 0.45 14.08 -0.06
C ARG A 90 -0.28 12.76 -0.18
N TYR A 91 0.36 11.81 -0.86
CA TYR A 91 -0.18 10.47 -1.09
C TYR A 91 0.67 9.42 -0.39
N ILE A 92 0.01 8.36 0.06
CA ILE A 92 0.64 7.15 0.60
C ILE A 92 0.11 5.97 -0.20
N VAL A 93 1.00 5.12 -0.67
CA VAL A 93 0.70 3.84 -1.33
C VAL A 93 1.26 2.72 -0.48
N LEU A 94 0.51 1.64 -0.31
CA LEU A 94 1.05 0.41 0.27
C LEU A 94 0.58 -0.79 -0.55
N TYR A 95 1.37 -1.87 -0.55
CA TYR A 95 1.05 -3.12 -1.21
C TYR A 95 1.85 -4.28 -0.61
N MET A 96 1.38 -5.48 -0.90
CA MET A 96 2.00 -6.71 -0.43
C MET A 96 3.09 -7.19 -1.38
N HIS A 97 4.10 -7.87 -0.84
CA HIS A 97 5.22 -8.45 -1.57
C HIS A 97 5.56 -9.82 -1.02
N GLY A 98 5.59 -10.84 -1.90
CA GLY A 98 5.88 -12.22 -1.53
C GLY A 98 4.76 -12.91 -0.76
N THR A 99 4.69 -14.24 -0.86
CA THR A 99 3.61 -15.08 -0.32
C THR A 99 4.14 -16.21 0.56
N THR A 100 5.31 -16.01 1.15
CA THR A 100 5.92 -16.96 2.09
C THR A 100 6.61 -16.20 3.21
N ASP A 101 6.88 -16.87 4.33
CA ASP A 101 7.64 -16.35 5.47
C ASP A 101 8.99 -15.71 5.07
N LYS A 102 9.64 -16.23 4.02
CA LYS A 102 10.95 -15.74 3.55
C LYS A 102 10.88 -14.56 2.60
N THR A 103 9.72 -14.31 2.00
CA THR A 103 9.58 -13.32 0.94
C THR A 103 8.56 -12.22 1.25
N SER A 104 7.80 -12.37 2.34
CA SER A 104 6.72 -11.46 2.70
C SER A 104 7.21 -10.15 3.30
N PHE A 105 6.82 -9.06 2.65
CA PHE A 105 6.99 -7.69 3.13
C PHE A 105 5.74 -6.87 2.81
N ILE A 106 5.55 -5.80 3.55
CA ILE A 106 4.61 -4.74 3.19
C ILE A 106 5.45 -3.56 2.69
N VAL A 107 5.20 -3.14 1.46
CA VAL A 107 5.88 -1.97 0.88
C VAL A 107 5.01 -0.76 1.12
N VAL A 108 5.59 0.30 1.69
CA VAL A 108 4.89 1.55 1.96
C VAL A 108 5.67 2.70 1.30
N GLY A 109 5.01 3.44 0.43
CA GLY A 109 5.58 4.60 -0.25
C GLY A 109 4.89 5.90 0.17
N PHE A 110 5.67 6.91 0.51
CA PHE A 110 5.23 8.26 0.81
C PHE A 110 5.66 9.19 -0.30
N SER A 111 4.75 9.97 -0.89
CA SER A 111 5.11 10.94 -1.93
C SER A 111 5.97 12.05 -1.34
N SER A 112 7.04 12.44 -2.04
CA SER A 112 7.95 13.52 -1.57
C SER A 112 7.32 14.92 -1.65
N SER A 113 6.20 15.06 -2.38
CA SER A 113 5.45 16.29 -2.53
C SER A 113 3.98 15.99 -2.85
N ASN A 114 3.17 17.01 -3.04
CA ASN A 114 1.79 16.91 -3.50
C ASN A 114 1.66 16.50 -4.99
N ASP A 115 2.77 16.47 -5.72
CA ASP A 115 2.79 15.95 -7.08
C ASP A 115 3.21 14.46 -7.07
N PRO A 116 2.28 13.49 -7.22
CA PRO A 116 2.58 12.07 -7.17
C PRO A 116 3.40 11.57 -8.36
N THR A 117 3.70 12.43 -9.34
CA THR A 117 4.62 12.10 -10.42
C THR A 117 6.09 12.25 -10.01
N LYS A 118 6.37 12.94 -8.90
CA LYS A 118 7.70 13.13 -8.33
C LYS A 118 8.18 11.88 -7.60
N PRO A 119 9.45 11.84 -7.13
CA PRO A 119 9.97 10.72 -6.35
C PRO A 119 9.13 10.40 -5.11
N TRP A 120 9.22 9.16 -4.66
CA TRP A 120 8.59 8.66 -3.45
C TRP A 120 9.65 8.12 -2.50
N TYR A 121 9.42 8.27 -1.21
CA TYR A 121 10.17 7.57 -0.18
C TYR A 121 9.49 6.24 0.08
N VAL A 122 10.20 5.14 -0.18
CA VAL A 122 9.61 3.80 -0.11
C VAL A 122 10.29 3.00 1.00
N TYR A 123 9.51 2.32 1.80
CA TYR A 123 9.92 1.56 2.97
C TYR A 123 9.46 0.11 2.87
N LYS A 124 10.20 -0.74 3.56
CA LYS A 124 9.89 -2.13 3.75
C LYS A 124 9.49 -2.40 5.20
N VAL A 125 8.30 -2.91 5.42
CA VAL A 125 7.79 -3.33 6.73
C VAL A 125 7.75 -4.86 6.75
N PRO A 126 8.16 -5.52 7.85
CA PRO A 126 8.14 -6.99 7.90
C PRO A 126 6.75 -7.57 7.65
N GLY A 127 6.65 -8.57 6.77
CA GLY A 127 5.45 -9.35 6.53
C GLY A 127 5.36 -10.62 7.40
N THR A 128 6.40 -10.89 8.21
CA THR A 128 6.49 -12.03 9.15
C THR A 128 6.84 -11.50 10.54
N PRO A 129 5.95 -10.70 11.18
CA PRO A 129 6.36 -9.95 12.37
C PRO A 129 6.38 -10.77 13.66
N ILE A 130 5.74 -11.93 13.72
CA ILE A 130 5.58 -12.70 14.98
C ILE A 130 6.25 -14.07 14.97
N GLN A 131 6.42 -14.71 13.83
CA GLN A 131 7.05 -16.03 13.67
C GLN A 131 7.46 -16.27 12.21
N ASP A 132 8.29 -17.26 12.00
CA ASP A 132 8.98 -17.53 10.73
C ASP A 132 8.13 -18.28 9.71
N THR A 133 6.92 -18.72 10.05
CA THR A 133 6.08 -19.57 9.20
C THR A 133 4.83 -18.89 8.69
N VAL A 134 4.72 -17.57 8.87
CA VAL A 134 3.58 -16.76 8.43
C VAL A 134 3.99 -15.77 7.35
N TRP A 135 3.03 -15.35 6.56
CA TRP A 135 3.13 -14.24 5.60
C TRP A 135 1.90 -13.34 5.72
N SER A 136 2.01 -12.12 5.25
CA SER A 136 0.95 -11.11 5.37
C SER A 136 0.13 -11.00 4.11
N ASP A 137 -1.19 -10.80 4.26
CA ASP A 137 -2.16 -10.66 3.19
C ASP A 137 -3.25 -9.64 3.50
N TYR A 138 -3.95 -9.17 2.48
CA TYR A 138 -5.15 -8.34 2.55
C TYR A 138 -5.00 -7.08 3.42
N PRO A 139 -4.27 -6.05 2.97
CA PRO A 139 -4.06 -4.84 3.74
C PRO A 139 -5.30 -3.94 3.72
N ILE A 140 -5.65 -3.40 4.88
CA ILE A 140 -6.63 -2.32 5.04
C ILE A 140 -5.91 -1.14 5.69
N VAL A 141 -6.13 0.07 5.19
CA VAL A 141 -5.41 1.28 5.59
C VAL A 141 -6.34 2.35 6.14
N SER A 142 -5.86 3.04 7.17
CA SER A 142 -6.48 4.24 7.74
C SER A 142 -5.40 5.21 8.21
N GLN A 143 -5.76 6.44 8.55
CA GLN A 143 -4.79 7.43 9.03
C GLN A 143 -5.40 8.41 10.02
N THR A 144 -4.54 8.94 10.88
CA THR A 144 -4.77 10.15 11.67
C THR A 144 -4.00 11.32 11.04
N LYS A 145 -3.95 12.44 11.72
CA LYS A 145 -3.10 13.56 11.31
C LYS A 145 -1.61 13.19 11.36
N GLU A 146 -1.18 12.45 12.36
CA GLU A 146 0.23 12.14 12.64
C GLU A 146 0.66 10.78 12.09
N ASP A 147 -0.23 9.79 12.08
CA ASP A 147 0.12 8.39 11.84
C ASP A 147 -0.69 7.74 10.73
N LEU A 148 -0.05 6.82 10.04
CA LEU A 148 -0.66 5.83 9.17
C LEU A 148 -0.87 4.54 9.96
N PHE A 149 -2.07 3.99 9.86
CA PHE A 149 -2.40 2.67 10.39
C PHE A 149 -2.76 1.74 9.25
N PHE A 150 -2.32 0.49 9.34
CA PHE A 150 -2.85 -0.55 8.48
C PHE A 150 -2.91 -1.88 9.23
N THR A 151 -3.87 -2.70 8.86
CA THR A 151 -4.02 -4.08 9.33
C THR A 151 -3.71 -5.03 8.18
N VAL A 152 -3.21 -6.22 8.52
CA VAL A 152 -3.01 -7.33 7.61
C VAL A 152 -3.38 -8.63 8.30
N ASN A 153 -3.80 -9.62 7.54
CA ASN A 153 -3.96 -10.99 8.01
C ASN A 153 -2.62 -11.71 7.96
N LEU A 154 -2.28 -12.45 9.00
CA LEU A 154 -1.16 -13.40 9.00
C LEU A 154 -1.68 -14.79 8.66
N LEU A 155 -1.03 -15.43 7.70
CA LEU A 155 -1.40 -16.73 7.14
C LEU A 155 -0.22 -17.69 7.20
N HIS A 156 -0.47 -18.97 7.53
CA HIS A 156 0.54 -20.01 7.44
C HIS A 156 0.94 -20.29 5.99
N ASN A 157 2.23 -20.59 5.79
CA ASN A 157 2.75 -21.00 4.48
C ASN A 157 2.02 -22.24 3.93
N GLY A 158 1.64 -22.16 2.66
CA GLY A 158 1.08 -23.30 1.92
C GLY A 158 -0.35 -23.69 2.31
N SER A 159 -0.98 -22.98 3.23
CA SER A 159 -2.38 -23.17 3.59
C SER A 159 -3.29 -22.26 2.76
N SER A 160 -4.56 -22.66 2.60
CA SER A 160 -5.59 -21.76 2.09
C SER A 160 -5.81 -20.61 3.10
N TRP A 161 -6.44 -19.53 2.67
CA TRP A 161 -6.69 -18.41 3.59
C TRP A 161 -7.71 -18.78 4.68
N GLU A 162 -8.63 -19.72 4.42
CA GLU A 162 -9.61 -20.21 5.40
C GLU A 162 -8.98 -21.05 6.50
N GLU A 163 -7.97 -21.86 6.13
CA GLU A 163 -7.31 -22.78 7.06
C GLU A 163 -6.02 -22.20 7.65
N GLY A 164 -5.40 -21.28 6.92
CA GLY A 164 -4.11 -20.70 7.29
C GLY A 164 -4.17 -19.44 8.14
N PHE A 165 -5.35 -18.88 8.38
CA PHE A 165 -5.48 -17.65 9.18
C PHE A 165 -4.97 -17.86 10.61
N VAL A 166 -4.06 -16.98 11.02
CA VAL A 166 -3.46 -16.98 12.36
C VAL A 166 -4.05 -15.86 13.21
N GLU A 167 -3.90 -14.62 12.78
CA GLU A 167 -4.46 -13.44 13.41
C GLU A 167 -4.44 -12.24 12.46
N ALA A 168 -5.26 -11.23 12.75
CA ALA A 168 -5.13 -9.91 12.15
C ALA A 168 -4.25 -9.03 13.05
N VAL A 169 -3.29 -8.34 12.45
CA VAL A 169 -2.33 -7.49 13.16
C VAL A 169 -2.41 -6.05 12.68
N ILE A 170 -1.95 -5.11 13.50
CA ILE A 170 -1.96 -3.68 13.17
C ILE A 170 -0.55 -3.13 13.20
N TRP A 171 -0.19 -2.36 12.20
CA TRP A 171 0.97 -1.51 12.16
C TRP A 171 0.57 -0.04 12.28
N GLN A 172 1.33 0.72 13.04
CA GLN A 172 1.29 2.18 13.11
C GLN A 172 2.62 2.73 12.66
N LEU A 173 2.61 3.65 11.70
CA LEU A 173 3.81 4.30 11.14
C LEU A 173 3.70 5.80 11.31
N ASN A 174 4.78 6.46 11.75
CA ASN A 174 4.83 7.91 11.78
C ASN A 174 4.92 8.48 10.36
N LYS A 175 3.96 9.32 9.97
CA LYS A 175 3.88 9.87 8.62
C LYS A 175 4.98 10.90 8.34
N ASP A 176 5.35 11.71 9.33
CA ASP A 176 6.38 12.73 9.17
C ASP A 176 7.73 12.13 8.80
N ASP A 177 8.12 11.03 9.47
CA ASP A 177 9.34 10.30 9.11
C ASP A 177 9.27 9.79 7.67
N GLY A 178 8.11 9.24 7.29
CA GLY A 178 7.86 8.75 5.93
C GLY A 178 8.01 9.85 4.88
N TYR A 179 7.42 11.01 5.12
CA TYR A 179 7.45 12.13 4.19
C TYR A 179 8.80 12.85 4.10
N ARG A 180 9.67 12.70 5.10
CA ARG A 180 11.04 13.23 5.08
C ARG A 180 12.07 12.26 4.52
N GLY A 181 11.71 10.98 4.36
CA GLY A 181 12.64 9.94 3.98
C GLY A 181 13.59 9.53 5.11
N ASP A 182 13.17 9.78 6.35
CA ASP A 182 13.93 9.45 7.57
C ASP A 182 13.76 7.97 7.95
N THR A 183 14.43 7.53 9.01
CA THR A 183 14.19 6.20 9.59
C THR A 183 12.75 6.14 10.11
N LEU A 184 11.95 5.23 9.58
CA LEU A 184 10.53 5.13 9.86
C LEU A 184 10.27 4.57 11.27
N ASN A 185 9.74 5.40 12.17
CA ASN A 185 9.23 4.96 13.45
C ASN A 185 7.94 4.18 13.25
N LYS A 186 7.87 3.00 13.85
CA LYS A 186 6.74 2.09 13.71
C LYS A 186 6.46 1.33 14.99
N ASN A 187 5.17 1.15 15.27
CA ASN A 187 4.68 0.27 16.33
C ASN A 187 3.92 -0.91 15.71
N PHE A 188 3.96 -2.03 16.39
CA PHE A 188 3.32 -3.27 15.98
C PHE A 188 2.41 -3.77 17.10
N PHE A 189 1.16 -4.06 16.77
CA PHE A 189 0.16 -4.56 17.69
C PHE A 189 -0.35 -5.91 17.21
N HIS A 190 -0.29 -6.90 18.07
CA HIS A 190 -0.76 -8.25 17.82
C HIS A 190 -1.37 -8.86 19.08
N ASN A 191 -1.97 -10.03 18.95
CA ASN A 191 -2.69 -10.70 20.05
C ASN A 191 -3.72 -9.77 20.69
N ILE A 192 -4.44 -9.03 19.82
CA ILE A 192 -5.43 -8.04 20.24
C ILE A 192 -6.66 -8.77 20.74
N LYS A 193 -7.08 -8.45 21.96
CA LYS A 193 -8.23 -9.07 22.63
C LYS A 193 -9.23 -8.03 23.09
N TYR A 194 -10.49 -8.36 22.97
CA TYR A 194 -11.58 -7.65 23.61
C TYR A 194 -12.31 -8.62 24.56
N ASP A 195 -12.40 -8.25 25.85
CA ASP A 195 -13.00 -9.08 26.90
C ASP A 195 -12.46 -10.52 26.95
N GLY A 196 -11.14 -10.66 26.74
CA GLY A 196 -10.44 -11.96 26.72
C GLY A 196 -10.58 -12.77 25.43
N VAL A 197 -11.38 -12.31 24.47
CA VAL A 197 -11.59 -12.94 23.16
C VAL A 197 -10.68 -12.27 22.14
N SER A 198 -9.99 -13.07 21.29
CA SER A 198 -9.22 -12.56 20.16
C SER A 198 -10.17 -11.94 19.12
N ILE A 199 -9.80 -10.77 18.62
CA ILE A 199 -10.55 -10.02 17.61
C ILE A 199 -9.72 -9.85 16.34
#